data_274a28236481544bfe93f4a9fdb3ec07
#
_entry.id   274a28236481544bfe93f4a9fdb3ec07
#
_cell.length_a   1.000
_cell.length_b   1.000
_cell.length_c   1.000
_cell.angle_alpha   90.00
_cell.angle_beta   90.00
_cell.angle_gamma   90.00
#
_symmetry.space_group_name_H-M   'P 1'
#
loop_
_entity.id
_entity.type
_entity.pdbx_description
1 polymer ?
#
loop_
_entity_poly.entity_id
_entity_poly.type
_entity_poly.pdbx_seq_one_letter_code
_entity_poly.pdbx_strand_id
1 'polypeptide(L)'
;MKEFRVDLHLHTCLSPCGSLEMSPQRIVETALERGLDAIAVTDHNSTLQCPEIQALGEERGLMVFAGAEVTTREEAHCVALFADDRARAAFQMYLDDHLPPVPNDPERFGDQVWVNSRNEIVGEAPYLLISALDRSMEQIAAVVHRLGGLFIAAHVERPSFSLISQLGFIDPSLPLDAIEFKDAARYERLLAAHAYLKHYTVYSASDAHDPGQIGTKYSLLRADVLDFEHLAMAFRKENGHTIVTA
;
A
#
# COMPACT_ATOMS: atom_id res chain seq x y z
N MET A 1 23.81 4.64 9.28
CA MET A 1 22.48 4.10 8.87
C MET A 1 21.98 3.14 9.92
N LYS A 2 20.71 3.18 10.21
CA LYS A 2 19.98 2.23 11.05
C LYS A 2 19.20 1.26 10.17
N GLU A 3 18.75 0.17 10.73
CA GLU A 3 17.88 -0.79 10.07
C GLU A 3 16.51 -0.75 10.74
N PHE A 4 15.46 -0.57 9.93
CA PHE A 4 14.08 -0.45 10.38
C PHE A 4 13.23 -1.57 9.74
N ARG A 5 12.36 -2.19 10.53
CA ARG A 5 11.40 -3.20 10.07
C ARG A 5 10.14 -2.51 9.58
N VAL A 6 9.85 -2.64 8.29
CA VAL A 6 8.74 -1.93 7.65
C VAL A 6 7.80 -2.90 6.94
N ASP A 7 6.49 -2.77 7.18
CA ASP A 7 5.41 -3.46 6.47
C ASP A 7 4.61 -2.42 5.68
N LEU A 8 4.89 -2.31 4.38
CA LEU A 8 4.45 -1.19 3.56
C LEU A 8 3.16 -1.47 2.76
N HIS A 9 2.39 -2.50 3.15
CA HIS A 9 1.12 -2.80 2.53
C HIS A 9 0.20 -3.52 3.50
N LEU A 10 -0.82 -2.80 4.00
CA LEU A 10 -1.88 -3.39 4.80
C LEU A 10 -3.21 -2.62 4.67
N HIS A 11 -4.30 -3.36 4.83
CA HIS A 11 -5.65 -2.87 4.75
C HIS A 11 -6.25 -2.65 6.12
N THR A 12 -7.32 -1.86 6.17
CA THR A 12 -8.07 -1.59 7.40
C THR A 12 -9.51 -2.09 7.28
N CYS A 13 -10.34 -1.82 8.28
CA CYS A 13 -11.78 -2.06 8.22
C CYS A 13 -12.51 -1.22 7.14
N LEU A 14 -11.82 -0.31 6.46
CA LEU A 14 -12.36 0.44 5.33
C LEU A 14 -12.36 -0.39 4.03
N SER A 15 -11.39 -1.27 3.85
CA SER A 15 -11.36 -2.17 2.69
C SER A 15 -12.43 -3.26 2.84
N PRO A 16 -13.30 -3.49 1.84
CA PRO A 16 -14.42 -4.44 1.97
C PRO A 16 -13.96 -5.90 2.17
N CYS A 17 -12.74 -6.22 1.76
CA CYS A 17 -12.11 -7.52 2.01
C CYS A 17 -11.34 -7.59 3.34
N GLY A 18 -11.21 -6.46 4.05
CA GLY A 18 -10.55 -6.38 5.35
C GLY A 18 -11.48 -6.84 6.49
N SER A 19 -10.89 -7.46 7.50
CA SER A 19 -11.62 -7.75 8.74
C SER A 19 -12.02 -6.46 9.45
N LEU A 20 -13.21 -6.41 10.05
CA LEU A 20 -13.62 -5.30 10.91
C LEU A 20 -12.72 -5.15 12.16
N GLU A 21 -11.94 -6.19 12.50
CA GLU A 21 -10.92 -6.12 13.54
C GLU A 21 -9.69 -5.29 13.14
N MET A 22 -9.54 -4.95 11.85
CA MET A 22 -8.48 -4.08 11.33
C MET A 22 -8.76 -2.60 11.66
N SER A 23 -9.08 -2.33 12.91
CA SER A 23 -9.29 -0.98 13.43
C SER A 23 -7.96 -0.27 13.73
N PRO A 24 -7.93 1.09 13.78
CA PRO A 24 -6.72 1.86 14.05
C PRO A 24 -5.93 1.39 15.27
N GLN A 25 -6.62 1.20 16.40
CA GLN A 25 -5.98 0.73 17.64
C GLN A 25 -5.36 -0.65 17.45
N ARG A 26 -6.11 -1.59 16.89
CA ARG A 26 -5.65 -2.98 16.71
C ARG A 26 -4.47 -3.08 15.77
N ILE A 27 -4.47 -2.29 14.69
CA ILE A 27 -3.35 -2.23 13.75
C ILE A 27 -2.09 -1.74 14.44
N VAL A 28 -2.15 -0.60 15.12
CA VAL A 28 -0.98 0.01 15.78
C VAL A 28 -0.44 -0.90 16.90
N GLU A 29 -1.33 -1.46 17.73
CA GLU A 29 -0.93 -2.40 18.78
C GLU A 29 -0.23 -3.63 18.22
N THR A 30 -0.84 -4.27 17.20
CA THR A 30 -0.26 -5.47 16.60
C THR A 30 1.07 -5.18 15.89
N ALA A 31 1.19 -4.04 15.19
CA ALA A 31 2.44 -3.64 14.55
C ALA A 31 3.58 -3.49 15.57
N LEU A 32 3.31 -2.83 16.69
CA LEU A 32 4.29 -2.67 17.79
C LEU A 32 4.64 -4.00 18.46
N GLU A 33 3.65 -4.86 18.73
CA GLU A 33 3.86 -6.20 19.28
C GLU A 33 4.74 -7.07 18.36
N ARG A 34 4.63 -6.88 17.04
CA ARG A 34 5.46 -7.57 16.04
C ARG A 34 6.84 -6.92 15.84
N GLY A 35 7.10 -5.81 16.54
CA GLY A 35 8.37 -5.08 16.48
C GLY A 35 8.60 -4.40 15.14
N LEU A 36 7.54 -3.93 14.49
CA LEU A 36 7.66 -3.06 13.32
C LEU A 36 7.98 -1.64 13.74
N ASP A 37 8.86 -0.98 12.98
CA ASP A 37 9.20 0.43 13.14
C ASP A 37 8.29 1.33 12.30
N ALA A 38 7.80 0.80 11.16
CA ALA A 38 6.86 1.49 10.29
C ALA A 38 5.87 0.55 9.62
N ILE A 39 4.70 1.10 9.31
CA ILE A 39 3.68 0.48 8.45
C ILE A 39 3.24 1.46 7.36
N ALA A 40 2.62 0.97 6.28
CA ALA A 40 1.84 1.81 5.38
C ALA A 40 0.39 1.35 5.37
N VAL A 41 -0.55 2.29 5.50
CA VAL A 41 -1.99 2.07 5.36
C VAL A 41 -2.37 2.28 3.91
N THR A 42 -2.90 1.26 3.26
CA THR A 42 -3.08 1.20 1.81
C THR A 42 -4.41 0.54 1.43
N ASP A 43 -5.51 1.05 1.97
CA ASP A 43 -6.85 0.56 1.62
C ASP A 43 -7.14 0.66 0.13
N HIS A 44 -8.02 -0.21 -0.38
CA HIS A 44 -8.43 -0.18 -1.76
C HIS A 44 -9.06 1.17 -2.14
N ASN A 45 -8.46 1.83 -3.13
CA ASN A 45 -8.93 3.10 -3.72
C ASN A 45 -9.37 4.17 -2.68
N SER A 46 -8.77 4.16 -1.49
CA SER A 46 -9.10 5.13 -0.44
C SER A 46 -7.94 5.39 0.51
N THR A 47 -7.84 6.63 0.98
CA THR A 47 -6.88 7.05 2.02
C THR A 47 -7.60 7.57 3.28
N LEU A 48 -8.92 7.36 3.39
CA LEU A 48 -9.75 8.00 4.42
C LEU A 48 -9.40 7.52 5.84
N GLN A 49 -8.93 6.27 6.01
CA GLN A 49 -8.54 5.76 7.31
C GLN A 49 -7.12 6.20 7.75
N CYS A 50 -6.28 6.66 6.83
CA CYS A 50 -4.87 7.00 7.12
C CYS A 50 -4.69 8.01 8.26
N PRO A 51 -5.40 9.16 8.34
CA PRO A 51 -5.14 10.18 9.34
C PRO A 51 -5.27 9.67 10.79
N GLU A 52 -6.27 8.85 11.06
CA GLU A 52 -6.49 8.29 12.41
C GLU A 52 -5.36 7.34 12.82
N ILE A 53 -4.89 6.51 11.89
CA ILE A 53 -3.81 5.56 12.20
C ILE A 53 -2.48 6.30 12.31
N GLN A 54 -2.25 7.36 11.50
CA GLN A 54 -1.07 8.21 11.62
C GLN A 54 -1.00 8.91 12.98
N ALA A 55 -2.10 9.53 13.41
CA ALA A 55 -2.15 10.19 14.72
C ALA A 55 -1.88 9.20 15.87
N LEU A 56 -2.48 8.02 15.81
CA LEU A 56 -2.29 7.00 16.82
C LEU A 56 -0.87 6.41 16.80
N GLY A 57 -0.30 6.24 15.60
CA GLY A 57 1.08 5.81 15.41
C GLY A 57 2.08 6.81 15.99
N GLU A 58 1.88 8.11 15.74
CA GLU A 58 2.72 9.17 16.30
C GLU A 58 2.70 9.14 17.85
N GLU A 59 1.52 9.00 18.46
CA GLU A 59 1.39 8.88 19.92
C GLU A 59 2.12 7.67 20.49
N ARG A 60 2.20 6.58 19.75
CA ARG A 60 2.78 5.30 20.17
C ARG A 60 4.21 5.05 19.69
N GLY A 61 4.76 5.95 18.88
CA GLY A 61 6.12 5.83 18.33
C GLY A 61 6.25 4.85 17.16
N LEU A 62 5.16 4.60 16.42
CA LEU A 62 5.13 3.86 15.18
C LEU A 62 5.03 4.84 14.00
N MET A 63 5.97 4.76 13.04
CA MET A 63 5.83 5.52 11.80
C MET A 63 4.71 4.94 10.94
N VAL A 64 3.80 5.79 10.44
CA VAL A 64 2.71 5.36 9.55
C VAL A 64 2.74 6.17 8.26
N PHE A 65 3.08 5.51 7.17
CA PHE A 65 2.97 6.09 5.83
C PHE A 65 1.52 6.01 5.34
N ALA A 66 1.03 7.10 4.78
CA ALA A 66 -0.31 7.16 4.20
C ALA A 66 -0.28 6.80 2.72
N GLY A 67 -1.25 6.01 2.27
CA GLY A 67 -1.37 5.62 0.88
C GLY A 67 -2.70 4.97 0.53
N ALA A 68 -2.73 4.36 -0.64
CA ALA A 68 -3.83 3.53 -1.10
C ALA A 68 -3.30 2.42 -2.03
N GLU A 69 -3.93 1.26 -2.00
CA GLU A 69 -3.81 0.29 -3.07
C GLU A 69 -4.85 0.60 -4.15
N VAL A 70 -4.40 1.08 -5.29
CA VAL A 70 -5.30 1.41 -6.39
C VAL A 70 -5.51 0.22 -7.31
N THR A 71 -6.76 -0.02 -7.72
CA THR A 71 -7.08 -0.94 -8.81
C THR A 71 -7.17 -0.12 -10.10
N THR A 72 -6.21 -0.30 -10.98
CA THR A 72 -6.15 0.45 -12.26
C THR A 72 -7.21 -0.02 -13.25
N ARG A 73 -7.43 0.72 -14.34
CA ARG A 73 -8.35 0.30 -15.41
C ARG A 73 -7.97 -1.06 -16.01
N GLU A 74 -6.70 -1.42 -15.95
CA GLU A 74 -6.18 -2.71 -16.39
C GLU A 74 -6.44 -3.84 -15.37
N GLU A 75 -7.17 -3.54 -14.29
CA GLU A 75 -7.42 -4.45 -13.16
C GLU A 75 -6.14 -4.93 -12.47
N ALA A 76 -5.08 -4.12 -12.51
CA ALA A 76 -3.84 -4.36 -11.78
C ALA A 76 -3.79 -3.52 -10.51
N HIS A 77 -3.27 -4.08 -9.43
CA HIS A 77 -3.07 -3.37 -8.18
C HIS A 77 -1.72 -2.67 -8.14
N CYS A 78 -1.74 -1.43 -7.68
CA CYS A 78 -0.56 -0.63 -7.42
C CYS A 78 -0.69 0.11 -6.10
N VAL A 79 0.37 0.15 -5.31
CA VAL A 79 0.43 0.94 -4.08
C VAL A 79 0.93 2.35 -4.41
N ALA A 80 0.19 3.36 -3.94
CA ALA A 80 0.58 4.76 -3.95
C ALA A 80 0.83 5.24 -2.53
N LEU A 81 2.01 5.79 -2.23
CA LEU A 81 2.37 6.31 -0.91
C LEU A 81 2.67 7.81 -0.99
N PHE A 82 2.37 8.56 0.06
CA PHE A 82 2.50 10.02 0.10
C PHE A 82 3.26 10.50 1.32
N ALA A 83 4.01 11.60 1.12
CA ALA A 83 4.87 12.20 2.14
C ALA A 83 4.10 12.96 3.22
N ASP A 84 2.98 13.56 2.86
CA ASP A 84 2.22 14.45 3.74
C ASP A 84 0.71 14.38 3.50
N ASP A 85 -0.05 14.95 4.43
CA ASP A 85 -1.52 14.95 4.39
C ASP A 85 -2.08 15.75 3.21
N ARG A 86 -1.39 16.79 2.73
CA ARG A 86 -1.83 17.56 1.58
C ARG A 86 -1.81 16.73 0.30
N ALA A 87 -0.73 15.99 0.07
CA ALA A 87 -0.60 15.10 -1.08
C ALA A 87 -1.60 13.95 -0.99
N ARG A 88 -1.74 13.33 0.20
CA ARG A 88 -2.72 12.28 0.49
C ARG A 88 -4.16 12.76 0.21
N ALA A 89 -4.54 13.93 0.73
CA ALA A 89 -5.90 14.47 0.56
C ALA A 89 -6.17 14.83 -0.92
N ALA A 90 -5.19 15.38 -1.63
CA ALA A 90 -5.32 15.64 -3.06
C ALA A 90 -5.48 14.34 -3.87
N PHE A 91 -4.81 13.26 -3.45
CA PHE A 91 -4.98 11.96 -4.07
C PHE A 91 -6.33 11.31 -3.73
N GLN A 92 -6.84 11.50 -2.50
CA GLN A 92 -8.21 11.06 -2.16
C GLN A 92 -9.26 11.70 -3.08
N MET A 93 -9.17 13.00 -3.32
CA MET A 93 -10.07 13.69 -4.25
C MET A 93 -9.98 13.09 -5.67
N TYR A 94 -8.76 12.75 -6.12
CA TYR A 94 -8.56 12.08 -7.40
C TYR A 94 -9.21 10.69 -7.44
N LEU A 95 -9.12 9.92 -6.36
CA LEU A 95 -9.78 8.62 -6.24
C LEU A 95 -11.30 8.75 -6.29
N ASP A 96 -11.85 9.72 -5.54
CA ASP A 96 -13.30 9.98 -5.51
C ASP A 96 -13.85 10.39 -6.90
N ASP A 97 -13.07 11.17 -7.67
CA ASP A 97 -13.45 11.59 -9.03
C ASP A 97 -13.40 10.45 -10.06
N HIS A 98 -12.66 9.37 -9.78
CA HIS A 98 -12.37 8.31 -10.76
C HIS A 98 -12.83 6.91 -10.35
N LEU A 99 -13.36 6.77 -9.14
CA LEU A 99 -14.01 5.53 -8.71
C LEU A 99 -15.39 5.42 -9.37
N PRO A 100 -15.68 4.33 -10.09
CA PRO A 100 -17.02 4.15 -10.67
C PRO A 100 -18.12 4.15 -9.59
N PRO A 101 -19.27 4.76 -9.84
CA PRO A 101 -20.36 4.84 -8.86
C PRO A 101 -21.16 3.53 -8.75
N VAL A 102 -20.44 2.43 -8.51
CA VAL A 102 -21.02 1.11 -8.25
C VAL A 102 -21.34 1.04 -6.76
N PRO A 103 -22.61 0.94 -6.34
CA PRO A 103 -22.94 0.85 -4.92
C PRO A 103 -22.30 -0.37 -4.26
N ASN A 104 -21.85 -0.21 -3.02
CA ASN A 104 -21.41 -1.37 -2.24
C ASN A 104 -22.61 -2.26 -1.88
N ASP A 105 -22.37 -3.55 -1.82
CA ASP A 105 -23.26 -4.57 -1.27
C ASP A 105 -22.55 -5.26 -0.09
N PRO A 106 -22.79 -4.82 1.16
CA PRO A 106 -22.08 -5.34 2.33
C PRO A 106 -22.29 -6.84 2.56
N GLU A 107 -23.43 -7.41 2.17
CA GLU A 107 -23.67 -8.86 2.30
C GLU A 107 -22.78 -9.68 1.38
N ARG A 108 -22.37 -9.08 0.25
CA ARG A 108 -21.55 -9.74 -0.77
C ARG A 108 -20.06 -9.42 -0.65
N PHE A 109 -19.72 -8.16 -0.36
CA PHE A 109 -18.34 -7.67 -0.43
C PHE A 109 -17.76 -7.30 0.92
N GLY A 110 -18.59 -7.09 1.94
CA GLY A 110 -18.21 -6.61 3.27
C GLY A 110 -18.50 -5.11 3.45
N ASP A 111 -18.35 -4.67 4.70
CA ASP A 111 -18.50 -3.27 5.08
C ASP A 111 -17.33 -2.43 4.58
N GLN A 112 -17.55 -1.15 4.38
CA GLN A 112 -16.55 -0.18 3.95
C GLN A 112 -16.61 1.06 4.86
N VAL A 113 -16.29 0.86 6.13
CA VAL A 113 -16.40 1.89 7.15
C VAL A 113 -15.03 2.39 7.59
N TRP A 114 -14.90 3.70 7.80
CA TRP A 114 -13.74 4.23 8.51
C TRP A 114 -14.15 4.68 9.90
N VAL A 115 -13.24 4.49 10.81
CA VAL A 115 -13.49 4.64 12.25
C VAL A 115 -12.45 5.58 12.88
N ASN A 116 -12.84 6.23 13.99
CA ASN A 116 -11.91 7.02 14.78
C ASN A 116 -11.09 6.12 15.75
N SER A 117 -10.19 6.77 16.51
CA SER A 117 -9.33 6.10 17.49
C SER A 117 -10.09 5.39 18.65
N ARG A 118 -11.41 5.60 18.78
CA ARG A 118 -12.28 4.90 19.73
C ARG A 118 -13.10 3.78 19.10
N ASN A 119 -12.80 3.44 17.83
CA ASN A 119 -13.53 2.47 17.03
C ASN A 119 -15.01 2.87 16.77
N GLU A 120 -15.32 4.16 16.84
CA GLU A 120 -16.64 4.67 16.45
C GLU A 120 -16.64 4.91 14.94
N ILE A 121 -17.68 4.46 14.25
CA ILE A 121 -17.85 4.68 12.81
C ILE A 121 -18.00 6.17 12.55
N VAL A 122 -17.11 6.74 11.72
CA VAL A 122 -17.13 8.14 11.30
C VAL A 122 -17.83 8.29 9.94
N GLY A 123 -17.72 7.27 9.10
CA GLY A 123 -18.39 7.27 7.82
C GLY A 123 -18.34 5.91 7.14
N GLU A 124 -19.02 5.82 6.00
CA GLU A 124 -19.11 4.63 5.14
C GLU A 124 -18.92 5.04 3.68
N ALA A 125 -18.07 4.32 2.95
CA ALA A 125 -17.85 4.55 1.54
C ALA A 125 -19.05 4.04 0.73
N PRO A 126 -19.72 4.92 -0.05
CA PRO A 126 -20.99 4.56 -0.72
C PRO A 126 -20.78 3.67 -1.96
N TYR A 127 -19.56 3.73 -2.54
CA TYR A 127 -19.22 2.99 -3.75
C TYR A 127 -18.20 1.91 -3.44
N LEU A 128 -18.26 0.82 -4.20
CA LEU A 128 -17.43 -0.36 -4.02
C LEU A 128 -15.97 -0.04 -4.28
N LEU A 129 -15.17 0.04 -3.22
CA LEU A 129 -13.78 0.48 -3.25
C LEU A 129 -12.85 -0.44 -4.06
N ILE A 130 -13.16 -1.74 -4.17
CA ILE A 130 -12.37 -2.66 -4.99
C ILE A 130 -12.63 -2.54 -6.50
N SER A 131 -13.54 -1.66 -6.94
CA SER A 131 -13.80 -1.43 -8.37
C SER A 131 -12.57 -0.82 -9.05
N ALA A 132 -12.33 -1.23 -10.31
CA ALA A 132 -11.26 -0.62 -11.09
C ALA A 132 -11.58 0.85 -11.38
N LEU A 133 -10.59 1.73 -11.16
CA LEU A 133 -10.69 3.13 -11.53
C LEU A 133 -10.82 3.27 -13.05
N ASP A 134 -11.43 4.34 -13.53
CA ASP A 134 -11.52 4.65 -14.96
C ASP A 134 -10.20 5.23 -15.54
N ARG A 135 -9.07 5.00 -14.86
CA ARG A 135 -7.73 5.53 -15.18
C ARG A 135 -6.72 4.41 -15.39
N SER A 136 -5.88 4.59 -16.44
CA SER A 136 -4.77 3.67 -16.67
C SER A 136 -3.67 3.85 -15.62
N MET A 137 -2.84 2.82 -15.46
CA MET A 137 -1.73 2.89 -14.51
C MET A 137 -0.75 4.02 -14.81
N GLU A 138 -0.51 4.38 -16.09
CA GLU A 138 0.35 5.51 -16.46
C GLU A 138 -0.26 6.84 -15.99
N GLN A 139 -1.59 6.98 -16.13
CA GLN A 139 -2.30 8.17 -15.68
C GLN A 139 -2.23 8.31 -14.15
N ILE A 140 -2.41 7.21 -13.44
CA ILE A 140 -2.31 7.18 -11.98
C ILE A 140 -0.88 7.46 -11.53
N ALA A 141 0.13 6.79 -12.12
CA ALA A 141 1.56 7.04 -11.83
C ALA A 141 1.94 8.52 -12.02
N ALA A 142 1.48 9.14 -13.12
CA ALA A 142 1.72 10.56 -13.37
C ALA A 142 1.12 11.49 -12.32
N VAL A 143 -0.05 11.14 -11.77
CA VAL A 143 -0.67 11.90 -10.67
C VAL A 143 0.08 11.69 -9.37
N VAL A 144 0.42 10.45 -9.01
CA VAL A 144 1.17 10.11 -7.81
C VAL A 144 2.50 10.85 -7.78
N HIS A 145 3.29 10.79 -8.86
CA HIS A 145 4.58 11.48 -8.93
C HIS A 145 4.45 13.00 -8.92
N ARG A 146 3.42 13.57 -9.56
CA ARG A 146 3.14 15.02 -9.49
C ARG A 146 2.84 15.49 -8.07
N LEU A 147 2.27 14.63 -7.24
CA LEU A 147 2.02 14.87 -5.82
C LEU A 147 3.24 14.55 -4.94
N GLY A 148 4.37 14.16 -5.53
CA GLY A 148 5.59 13.79 -4.79
C GLY A 148 5.51 12.41 -4.12
N GLY A 149 4.55 11.58 -4.54
CA GLY A 149 4.36 10.23 -4.03
C GLY A 149 5.25 9.18 -4.69
N LEU A 150 5.16 7.96 -4.18
CA LEU A 150 5.80 6.75 -4.71
C LEU A 150 4.74 5.85 -5.33
N PHE A 151 5.03 5.29 -6.50
CA PHE A 151 4.13 4.39 -7.23
C PHE A 151 4.77 3.02 -7.43
N ILE A 152 4.11 1.99 -6.93
CA ILE A 152 4.69 0.66 -6.74
C ILE A 152 3.75 -0.39 -7.33
N ALA A 153 4.27 -1.36 -8.09
CA ALA A 153 3.47 -2.50 -8.53
C ALA A 153 3.30 -3.49 -7.37
N ALA A 154 2.05 -3.71 -6.94
CA ALA A 154 1.73 -4.58 -5.82
C ALA A 154 1.84 -6.08 -6.20
N HIS A 155 2.29 -6.90 -5.26
CA HIS A 155 2.32 -8.38 -5.29
C HIS A 155 2.43 -8.98 -6.71
N VAL A 156 3.51 -8.60 -7.44
CA VAL A 156 3.69 -8.89 -8.87
C VAL A 156 3.62 -10.37 -9.25
N GLU A 157 3.81 -11.28 -8.29
CA GLU A 157 3.77 -12.74 -8.47
C GLU A 157 2.37 -13.35 -8.28
N ARG A 158 1.35 -12.56 -7.90
CA ARG A 158 -0.02 -13.07 -7.74
C ARG A 158 -0.64 -13.41 -9.09
N PRO A 159 -1.44 -14.50 -9.17
CA PRO A 159 -2.10 -14.93 -10.41
C PRO A 159 -3.30 -14.06 -10.80
N SER A 160 -3.70 -13.11 -9.95
CA SER A 160 -4.79 -12.16 -10.20
C SER A 160 -4.42 -10.79 -9.67
N PHE A 161 -4.91 -9.75 -10.32
CA PHE A 161 -4.71 -8.35 -9.95
C PHE A 161 -3.23 -7.90 -9.87
N SER A 162 -2.28 -8.67 -10.38
CA SER A 162 -0.90 -8.21 -10.55
C SER A 162 -0.68 -7.69 -11.97
N LEU A 163 0.29 -6.78 -12.13
CA LEU A 163 0.68 -6.30 -13.47
C LEU A 163 1.00 -7.46 -14.42
N ILE A 164 1.75 -8.44 -13.93
CA ILE A 164 2.13 -9.59 -14.75
C ILE A 164 0.93 -10.46 -15.12
N SER A 165 -0.02 -10.69 -14.19
CA SER A 165 -1.20 -11.50 -14.49
C SER A 165 -2.15 -10.83 -15.46
N GLN A 166 -2.24 -9.50 -15.44
CA GLN A 166 -3.14 -8.73 -16.29
C GLN A 166 -2.54 -8.43 -17.67
N LEU A 167 -1.24 -8.11 -17.73
CA LEU A 167 -0.59 -7.63 -18.96
C LEU A 167 0.45 -8.60 -19.52
N GLY A 168 0.86 -9.63 -18.77
CA GLY A 168 1.90 -10.57 -19.14
C GLY A 168 3.32 -10.07 -18.89
N PHE A 169 3.53 -8.78 -18.71
CA PHE A 169 4.83 -8.15 -18.44
C PHE A 169 4.65 -6.76 -17.79
N ILE A 170 5.73 -6.23 -17.25
CA ILE A 170 5.80 -4.82 -16.81
C ILE A 170 6.52 -4.04 -17.90
N ASP A 171 5.86 -3.02 -18.46
CA ASP A 171 6.49 -2.14 -19.45
C ASP A 171 7.63 -1.35 -18.77
N PRO A 172 8.87 -1.43 -19.29
CA PRO A 172 10.00 -0.69 -18.71
C PRO A 172 9.84 0.83 -18.75
N SER A 173 8.94 1.37 -19.57
CA SER A 173 8.62 2.81 -19.60
C SER A 173 7.69 3.25 -18.49
N LEU A 174 7.03 2.31 -17.78
CA LEU A 174 6.18 2.63 -16.64
C LEU A 174 7.05 3.09 -15.46
N PRO A 175 6.83 4.31 -14.96
CA PRO A 175 7.66 4.88 -13.91
C PRO A 175 7.31 4.30 -12.53
N LEU A 176 7.75 3.06 -12.28
CA LEU A 176 7.62 2.42 -10.98
C LEU A 176 8.82 2.75 -10.09
N ASP A 177 8.58 3.13 -8.85
CA ASP A 177 9.64 3.33 -7.84
C ASP A 177 10.14 1.99 -7.27
N ALA A 178 9.26 0.98 -7.18
CA ALA A 178 9.59 -0.37 -6.74
C ALA A 178 8.56 -1.39 -7.25
N ILE A 179 8.85 -2.67 -7.01
CA ILE A 179 7.89 -3.76 -7.13
C ILE A 179 7.80 -4.52 -5.81
N GLU A 180 6.62 -4.98 -5.48
CA GLU A 180 6.35 -5.74 -4.26
C GLU A 180 6.06 -7.20 -4.58
N PHE A 181 6.48 -8.09 -3.69
CA PHE A 181 6.02 -9.48 -3.68
C PHE A 181 5.67 -9.93 -2.25
N LYS A 182 4.81 -10.95 -2.14
CA LYS A 182 4.39 -11.55 -0.88
C LYS A 182 4.92 -13.00 -0.72
N ASP A 183 4.97 -13.76 -1.81
CA ASP A 183 5.42 -15.16 -1.84
C ASP A 183 6.76 -15.30 -2.56
N ALA A 184 7.84 -15.47 -1.79
CA ALA A 184 9.20 -15.57 -2.31
C ALA A 184 9.37 -16.72 -3.33
N ALA A 185 8.76 -17.89 -3.09
CA ALA A 185 8.89 -19.03 -3.98
C ALA A 185 8.18 -18.80 -5.32
N ARG A 186 7.06 -18.07 -5.32
CA ARG A 186 6.39 -17.64 -6.55
C ARG A 186 7.19 -16.57 -7.26
N TYR A 187 7.73 -15.62 -6.52
CA TYR A 187 8.57 -14.56 -7.08
C TYR A 187 9.83 -15.11 -7.74
N GLU A 188 10.52 -16.09 -7.14
CA GLU A 188 11.67 -16.76 -7.77
C GLU A 188 11.30 -17.42 -9.11
N ARG A 189 10.14 -18.09 -9.17
CA ARG A 189 9.64 -18.64 -10.44
C ARG A 189 9.34 -17.56 -11.47
N LEU A 190 8.76 -16.43 -11.01
CA LEU A 190 8.48 -15.28 -11.86
C LEU A 190 9.78 -14.68 -12.42
N LEU A 191 10.82 -14.54 -11.57
CA LEU A 191 12.14 -14.07 -12.01
C LEU A 191 12.80 -14.98 -13.05
N ALA A 192 12.57 -16.29 -12.99
CA ALA A 192 13.08 -17.21 -14.00
C ALA A 192 12.44 -16.98 -15.37
N ALA A 193 11.16 -16.59 -15.41
CA ALA A 193 10.44 -16.25 -16.64
C ALA A 193 10.66 -14.81 -17.11
N HIS A 194 10.88 -13.88 -16.16
CA HIS A 194 10.94 -12.43 -16.38
C HIS A 194 12.22 -11.83 -15.76
N ALA A 195 13.39 -12.21 -16.28
CA ALA A 195 14.69 -11.83 -15.70
C ALA A 195 14.92 -10.30 -15.61
N TYR A 196 14.20 -9.50 -16.38
CA TYR A 196 14.27 -8.03 -16.35
C TYR A 196 13.74 -7.43 -15.03
N LEU A 197 12.93 -8.17 -14.27
CA LEU A 197 12.42 -7.71 -12.96
C LEU A 197 13.55 -7.45 -11.94
N LYS A 198 14.74 -8.02 -12.16
CA LYS A 198 15.94 -7.76 -11.33
C LYS A 198 16.42 -6.30 -11.39
N HIS A 199 15.97 -5.53 -12.36
CA HIS A 199 16.34 -4.11 -12.48
C HIS A 199 15.54 -3.22 -11.51
N TYR A 200 14.39 -3.67 -11.03
CA TYR A 200 13.59 -2.94 -10.06
C TYR A 200 14.12 -3.09 -8.64
N THR A 201 13.85 -2.11 -7.81
CA THR A 201 13.94 -2.27 -6.36
C THR A 201 12.78 -3.14 -5.91
N VAL A 202 13.08 -4.12 -5.06
CA VAL A 202 12.13 -5.15 -4.66
C VAL A 202 12.01 -5.17 -3.16
N TYR A 203 10.78 -5.20 -2.66
CA TYR A 203 10.51 -5.38 -1.25
C TYR A 203 9.36 -6.38 -1.02
N SER A 204 9.16 -6.80 0.22
CA SER A 204 8.07 -7.68 0.63
C SER A 204 7.24 -7.01 1.71
N ALA A 205 5.92 -7.19 1.65
CA ALA A 205 4.96 -6.70 2.62
C ALA A 205 3.90 -7.76 2.91
N SER A 206 3.12 -7.57 3.96
CA SER A 206 2.15 -8.57 4.40
C SER A 206 0.88 -8.60 3.56
N ASP A 207 0.47 -7.48 2.98
CA ASP A 207 -0.85 -7.31 2.37
C ASP A 207 -1.93 -7.81 3.37
N ALA A 208 -1.83 -7.31 4.62
CA ALA A 208 -2.63 -7.80 5.73
C ALA A 208 -4.07 -7.32 5.64
N HIS A 209 -5.00 -8.26 5.77
CA HIS A 209 -6.45 -8.02 5.83
C HIS A 209 -7.05 -8.48 7.18
N ASP A 210 -6.22 -9.03 8.05
CA ASP A 210 -6.55 -9.52 9.39
C ASP A 210 -5.38 -9.21 10.33
N PRO A 211 -5.63 -8.88 11.62
CA PRO A 211 -4.55 -8.54 12.55
C PRO A 211 -3.46 -9.60 12.68
N GLY A 212 -3.82 -10.88 12.54
CA GLY A 212 -2.85 -11.98 12.58
C GLY A 212 -1.84 -11.95 11.42
N GLN A 213 -2.12 -11.26 10.33
CA GLN A 213 -1.26 -11.17 9.16
C GLN A 213 -0.25 -10.01 9.23
N ILE A 214 -0.50 -8.96 10.03
CA ILE A 214 0.37 -7.79 10.17
C ILE A 214 1.79 -8.22 10.54
N GLY A 215 2.78 -7.77 9.78
CA GLY A 215 4.19 -8.08 10.02
C GLY A 215 4.59 -9.53 9.79
N THR A 216 3.73 -10.39 9.21
CA THR A 216 4.11 -11.75 8.81
C THR A 216 5.06 -11.75 7.61
N LYS A 217 5.03 -10.67 6.84
CA LYS A 217 6.00 -10.28 5.83
C LYS A 217 6.34 -8.82 6.06
N TYR A 218 7.61 -8.50 5.95
CA TYR A 218 8.12 -7.14 6.10
C TYR A 218 9.44 -7.02 5.35
N SER A 219 9.95 -5.82 5.25
CA SER A 219 11.26 -5.53 4.68
C SER A 219 12.12 -4.77 5.69
N LEU A 220 13.44 -4.78 5.45
CA LEU A 220 14.41 -4.03 6.22
C LEU A 220 14.83 -2.78 5.45
N LEU A 221 14.39 -1.62 5.93
CA LEU A 221 14.80 -0.32 5.42
C LEU A 221 16.09 0.10 6.12
N ARG A 222 17.18 0.27 5.36
CA ARG A 222 18.47 0.81 5.85
C ARG A 222 18.54 2.28 5.51
N ALA A 223 18.39 3.12 6.52
CA ALA A 223 18.34 4.57 6.38
C ALA A 223 18.95 5.29 7.58
N ASP A 224 19.26 6.57 7.44
CA ASP A 224 19.72 7.39 8.54
C ASP A 224 18.58 7.80 9.46
N VAL A 225 17.41 8.11 8.86
CA VAL A 225 16.17 8.49 9.52
C VAL A 225 15.02 7.67 8.94
N LEU A 226 14.03 7.37 9.76
CA LEU A 226 12.79 6.72 9.32
C LEU A 226 11.76 7.80 8.96
N ASP A 227 11.69 8.14 7.69
CA ASP A 227 10.74 9.08 7.10
C ASP A 227 10.51 8.76 5.62
N PHE A 228 9.61 9.52 4.99
CA PHE A 228 9.24 9.30 3.59
C PHE A 228 10.38 9.61 2.60
N GLU A 229 11.18 10.63 2.87
CA GLU A 229 12.30 11.01 2.01
C GLU A 229 13.34 9.88 1.95
N HIS A 230 13.70 9.31 3.11
CA HIS A 230 14.67 8.22 3.18
C HIS A 230 14.11 6.91 2.62
N LEU A 231 12.79 6.67 2.74
CA LEU A 231 12.13 5.55 2.05
C LEU A 231 12.24 5.72 0.53
N ALA A 232 11.98 6.93 0.00
CA ALA A 232 12.11 7.22 -1.42
C ALA A 232 13.56 7.06 -1.91
N MET A 233 14.55 7.53 -1.12
CA MET A 233 15.96 7.30 -1.41
C MET A 233 16.31 5.80 -1.44
N ALA A 234 15.75 5.01 -0.52
CA ALA A 234 15.98 3.57 -0.48
C ALA A 234 15.43 2.85 -1.72
N PHE A 235 14.26 3.26 -2.20
CA PHE A 235 13.70 2.73 -3.45
C PHE A 235 14.58 3.07 -4.66
N ARG A 236 15.17 4.27 -4.70
CA ARG A 236 16.09 4.71 -5.75
C ARG A 236 17.54 4.25 -5.54
N LYS A 237 17.85 3.60 -4.41
CA LYS A 237 19.21 3.19 -4.00
C LYS A 237 20.18 4.36 -3.92
N GLU A 238 19.70 5.52 -3.49
CA GLU A 238 20.47 6.76 -3.39
C GLU A 238 21.19 6.85 -2.03
N ASN A 239 22.37 7.46 -2.04
CA ASN A 239 23.18 7.77 -0.85
C ASN A 239 23.46 6.56 0.08
N GLY A 240 23.40 5.33 -0.47
CA GLY A 240 23.60 4.09 0.29
C GLY A 240 22.35 3.63 1.05
N HIS A 241 21.22 4.34 0.95
CA HIS A 241 19.93 3.88 1.47
C HIS A 241 19.43 2.68 0.65
N THR A 242 18.88 1.68 1.31
CA THR A 242 18.40 0.46 0.65
C THR A 242 17.18 -0.11 1.37
N ILE A 243 16.36 -0.84 0.64
CA ILE A 243 15.35 -1.70 1.21
C ILE A 243 15.61 -3.13 0.73
N VAL A 244 15.51 -4.09 1.65
CA VAL A 244 15.72 -5.51 1.34
C VAL A 244 14.62 -6.33 2.02
N THR A 245 14.27 -7.44 1.41
CA THR A 245 13.30 -8.40 1.96
C THR A 245 13.89 -9.09 3.19
N ALA A 246 13.10 -9.32 4.23
CA ALA A 246 13.49 -10.01 5.45
C ALA A 246 13.18 -11.51 5.39
#